data_b35407d4ddb56f5d8fc2f944687c3ec4
#
_entry.id   b35407d4ddb56f5d8fc2f944687c3ec4
#
_cell.length_a   1.000
_cell.length_b   1.000
_cell.length_c   1.000
_cell.angle_alpha   90.00
_cell.angle_beta   90.00
_cell.angle_gamma   90.00
#
_symmetry.space_group_name_H-M   'P 1'
#
loop_
_entity.id
_entity.type
_entity.pdbx_description
1 polymer ?
#
loop_
_entity_poly.entity_id
_entity_poly.type
_entity_poly.pdbx_seq_one_letter_code
_entity_poly.pdbx_strand_id
1 'polypeptide(L)'
;MSKRDLALDLFRSYKTGFIKKTKVVEERTSKPGDPTLINEVIEDLITQRDWHLGIAEGTLFSNWKSIVGDEIASHTTPLSLLEGALLVQCSSTAWATQLTAVGLDLLHSVQKSAPDAGVQSLNFIGPQAPSWKRGLRTIK
;
A
#
# COMPACT_ATOMS: atom_id res chain seq x y z
N MET A 1 -45.46 29.77 37.84
CA MET A 1 -44.48 29.29 36.84
C MET A 1 -44.48 27.79 36.85
N SER A 2 -45.04 27.17 35.85
CA SER A 2 -45.01 25.74 35.72
C SER A 2 -43.57 25.27 35.46
N LYS A 3 -43.05 24.45 36.32
CA LYS A 3 -41.82 23.72 36.03
C LYS A 3 -42.10 22.92 34.78
N ARG A 4 -41.47 23.33 33.68
CA ARG A 4 -41.51 22.55 32.48
C ARG A 4 -40.93 21.17 32.81
N ASP A 5 -41.73 20.19 32.68
CA ASP A 5 -41.29 18.82 32.87
C ASP A 5 -40.30 18.46 31.74
N LEU A 6 -39.04 18.66 32.04
CA LEU A 6 -37.92 18.27 31.18
C LEU A 6 -38.05 16.79 30.72
N ALA A 7 -38.64 15.96 31.55
CA ALA A 7 -38.90 14.58 31.21
C ALA A 7 -39.94 14.42 30.09
N LEU A 8 -40.97 15.25 30.06
CA LEU A 8 -41.99 15.25 28.99
C LEU A 8 -41.44 15.84 27.70
N ASP A 9 -40.61 16.85 27.78
CA ASP A 9 -39.96 17.44 26.60
C ASP A 9 -38.94 16.47 25.98
N LEU A 10 -38.19 15.74 26.80
CA LEU A 10 -37.27 14.70 26.34
C LEU A 10 -38.05 13.52 25.75
N PHE A 11 -39.13 13.08 26.37
CA PHE A 11 -39.96 12.00 25.89
C PHE A 11 -40.65 12.36 24.58
N ARG A 12 -41.10 13.62 24.43
CA ARG A 12 -41.71 14.13 23.22
C ARG A 12 -40.68 14.22 22.08
N SER A 13 -39.45 14.64 22.37
CA SER A 13 -38.36 14.68 21.40
C SER A 13 -37.93 13.28 20.93
N TYR A 14 -37.98 12.32 21.85
CA TYR A 14 -37.67 10.91 21.54
C TYR A 14 -38.77 10.26 20.68
N LYS A 15 -40.06 10.50 21.04
CA LYS A 15 -41.20 9.92 20.32
C LYS A 15 -41.41 10.51 18.94
N THR A 16 -41.06 11.76 18.72
CA THR A 16 -41.20 12.42 17.42
C THR A 16 -40.05 12.14 16.47
N GLY A 17 -39.08 11.32 16.92
CA GLY A 17 -37.96 10.94 16.04
C GLY A 17 -37.23 12.16 15.46
N PHE A 18 -37.23 13.29 16.18
CA PHE A 18 -36.44 14.43 15.81
C PHE A 18 -35.00 14.15 16.15
N ILE A 19 -34.45 13.11 15.51
CA ILE A 19 -33.05 13.12 15.17
C ILE A 19 -32.95 14.37 14.29
N LYS A 20 -32.40 15.46 14.81
CA LYS A 20 -31.82 16.46 13.96
C LYS A 20 -30.98 15.63 12.99
N LYS A 21 -31.47 15.41 11.78
CA LYS A 21 -30.60 15.06 10.68
C LYS A 21 -29.53 16.12 10.75
N THR A 22 -28.40 15.77 11.32
CA THR A 22 -27.19 16.51 11.05
C THR A 22 -27.25 16.70 9.57
N LYS A 23 -27.40 17.94 9.16
CA LYS A 23 -27.28 18.32 7.78
C LYS A 23 -26.02 17.63 7.34
N VAL A 24 -26.16 16.44 6.78
CA VAL A 24 -25.10 15.86 5.97
C VAL A 24 -24.87 16.97 5.01
N VAL A 25 -23.72 17.59 5.16
CA VAL A 25 -23.27 18.60 4.24
C VAL A 25 -23.51 17.95 2.89
N GLU A 26 -24.55 18.38 2.21
CA GLU A 26 -24.76 18.12 0.80
C GLU A 26 -23.64 18.87 0.07
N GLU A 27 -22.42 18.45 0.37
CA GLU A 27 -21.33 18.73 -0.51
C GLU A 27 -21.44 17.75 -1.65
N ARG A 28 -21.77 18.33 -2.76
CA ARG A 28 -21.69 17.81 -4.10
C ARG A 28 -23.00 17.22 -4.59
N THR A 29 -23.78 18.13 -5.07
CA THR A 29 -24.62 17.87 -6.21
C THR A 29 -23.76 17.52 -7.43
N SER A 30 -23.10 16.36 -7.40
CA SER A 30 -22.78 15.71 -8.64
C SER A 30 -24.12 15.25 -9.18
N LYS A 31 -24.49 15.81 -10.30
CA LYS A 31 -25.71 15.43 -10.99
C LYS A 31 -25.68 13.91 -11.19
N PRO A 32 -26.71 13.17 -10.77
CA PRO A 32 -26.76 11.74 -11.04
C PRO A 32 -26.81 11.55 -12.55
N GLY A 33 -25.76 10.99 -13.13
CA GLY A 33 -25.73 10.66 -14.54
C GLY A 33 -24.44 10.95 -15.29
N ASP A 34 -23.38 11.40 -14.63
CA ASP A 34 -22.11 11.64 -15.31
C ASP A 34 -21.08 10.55 -14.94
N PRO A 35 -20.88 9.53 -15.82
CA PRO A 35 -19.94 8.44 -15.55
C PRO A 35 -18.46 8.86 -15.59
N THR A 36 -18.16 10.06 -16.08
CA THR A 36 -16.81 10.62 -16.13
C THR A 36 -16.26 11.04 -14.76
N LEU A 37 -17.14 11.41 -13.84
CA LEU A 37 -16.78 11.91 -12.53
C LEU A 37 -16.05 10.90 -11.63
N ILE A 38 -16.32 9.60 -11.77
CA ILE A 38 -15.69 8.56 -10.95
C ILE A 38 -14.24 8.37 -11.35
N ASN A 39 -13.94 8.36 -12.64
CA ASN A 39 -12.57 8.23 -13.14
C ASN A 39 -11.72 9.46 -12.78
N GLU A 40 -12.27 10.66 -12.96
CA GLU A 40 -11.60 11.91 -12.58
C GLU A 40 -11.32 11.96 -11.07
N VAL A 41 -12.25 11.56 -10.23
CA VAL A 41 -12.06 11.52 -8.77
C VAL A 41 -11.00 10.49 -8.38
N ILE A 42 -10.97 9.34 -9.03
CA ILE A 42 -9.95 8.30 -8.78
C ILE A 42 -8.58 8.80 -9.22
N GLU A 43 -8.47 9.43 -10.39
CA GLU A 43 -7.21 10.00 -10.87
C GLU A 43 -6.71 11.12 -9.94
N ASP A 44 -7.59 12.00 -9.49
CA ASP A 44 -7.26 13.04 -8.52
C ASP A 44 -6.79 12.46 -7.17
N LEU A 45 -7.46 11.42 -6.68
CA LEU A 45 -7.05 10.73 -5.44
C LEU A 45 -5.69 10.06 -5.57
N ILE A 46 -5.43 9.43 -6.71
CA ILE A 46 -4.14 8.80 -7.01
C ILE A 46 -3.03 9.86 -7.02
N THR A 47 -3.29 11.00 -7.66
CA THR A 47 -2.32 12.10 -7.78
C THR A 47 -2.07 12.79 -6.44
N GLN A 48 -3.11 13.03 -5.64
CA GLN A 48 -3.01 13.77 -4.37
C GLN A 48 -2.29 13.00 -3.26
N ARG A 49 -2.24 11.67 -3.33
CA ARG A 49 -1.71 10.81 -2.27
C ARG A 49 -0.40 10.12 -2.59
N ASP A 50 0.28 10.50 -3.66
CA ASP A 50 1.50 9.81 -4.13
C ASP A 50 1.31 8.29 -4.29
N TRP A 51 0.09 7.86 -4.60
CA TRP A 51 -0.25 6.44 -4.77
C TRP A 51 0.36 5.84 -6.03
N HIS A 52 0.86 6.67 -6.92
CA HIS A 52 1.56 6.20 -8.13
C HIS A 52 2.71 5.27 -7.79
N LEU A 53 3.49 5.61 -6.76
CA LEU A 53 4.59 4.77 -6.30
C LEU A 53 4.09 3.44 -5.73
N GLY A 54 3.03 3.46 -4.92
CA GLY A 54 2.44 2.25 -4.36
C GLY A 54 1.82 1.33 -5.41
N ILE A 55 1.18 1.89 -6.43
CA ILE A 55 0.62 1.14 -7.56
C ILE A 55 1.74 0.56 -8.41
N ALA A 56 2.77 1.34 -8.71
CA ALA A 56 3.93 0.90 -9.47
C ALA A 56 4.71 -0.20 -8.73
N GLU A 57 4.87 -0.08 -7.41
CA GLU A 57 5.45 -1.12 -6.55
C GLU A 57 4.62 -2.40 -6.60
N GLY A 58 3.30 -2.32 -6.44
CA GLY A 58 2.39 -3.47 -6.52
C GLY A 58 2.43 -4.15 -7.88
N THR A 59 2.51 -3.39 -8.96
CA THR A 59 2.64 -3.91 -10.32
C THR A 59 3.99 -4.59 -10.52
N LEU A 60 5.06 -4.00 -10.01
CA LEU A 60 6.40 -4.58 -10.05
C LEU A 60 6.43 -5.93 -9.32
N PHE A 61 5.85 -6.01 -8.13
CA PHE A 61 5.80 -7.24 -7.34
C PHE A 61 4.95 -8.33 -7.99
N SER A 62 3.82 -7.97 -8.58
CA SER A 62 2.94 -8.89 -9.28
C SER A 62 3.59 -9.47 -10.54
N ASN A 63 4.38 -8.66 -11.24
CA ASN A 63 5.05 -9.04 -12.47
C ASN A 63 6.50 -9.48 -12.27
N TRP A 64 6.94 -9.63 -11.02
CA TRP A 64 8.32 -9.97 -10.68
C TRP A 64 8.87 -11.15 -11.48
N LYS A 65 8.08 -12.21 -11.54
CA LYS A 65 8.41 -13.43 -12.30
C LYS A 65 8.65 -13.17 -13.78
N SER A 66 7.87 -12.32 -14.39
CA SER A 66 8.02 -11.95 -15.82
C SER A 66 9.24 -11.09 -16.08
N ILE A 67 9.65 -10.29 -15.08
CA ILE A 67 10.75 -9.33 -15.17
C ILE A 67 12.11 -10.04 -15.03
N VAL A 68 12.26 -10.84 -13.99
CA VAL A 68 13.54 -11.49 -13.64
C VAL A 68 13.67 -12.91 -14.19
N GLY A 69 12.56 -13.51 -14.64
CA GLY A 69 12.47 -14.88 -15.09
C GLY A 69 12.10 -15.87 -13.99
N ASP A 70 11.59 -17.03 -14.42
CA ASP A 70 11.06 -18.07 -13.51
C ASP A 70 12.10 -18.61 -12.54
N GLU A 71 13.31 -18.81 -13.00
CA GLU A 71 14.41 -19.36 -12.21
C GLU A 71 14.78 -18.42 -11.05
N ILE A 72 15.03 -17.15 -11.36
CA ILE A 72 15.36 -16.15 -10.33
C ILE A 72 14.18 -15.90 -9.42
N ALA A 73 12.97 -15.80 -9.97
CA ALA A 73 11.76 -15.56 -9.18
C ALA A 73 11.45 -16.69 -8.19
N SER A 74 11.80 -17.92 -8.50
CA SER A 74 11.60 -19.06 -7.59
C SER A 74 12.48 -18.98 -6.33
N HIS A 75 13.59 -18.26 -6.41
CA HIS A 75 14.57 -18.10 -5.33
C HIS A 75 14.59 -16.70 -4.73
N THR A 76 13.77 -15.78 -5.24
CA THR A 76 13.73 -14.40 -4.79
C THR A 76 12.32 -13.90 -4.56
N THR A 77 12.15 -13.05 -3.57
CA THR A 77 10.88 -12.37 -3.28
C THR A 77 11.16 -10.90 -3.02
N PRO A 78 10.57 -9.99 -3.81
CA PRO A 78 10.66 -8.56 -3.51
C PRO A 78 9.91 -8.25 -2.21
N LEU A 79 10.53 -7.51 -1.31
CA LEU A 79 9.96 -7.18 0.00
C LEU A 79 9.42 -5.76 0.06
N SER A 80 10.21 -4.80 -0.39
CA SER A 80 9.85 -3.39 -0.30
C SER A 80 10.64 -2.55 -1.30
N LEU A 81 10.04 -1.43 -1.69
CA LEU A 81 10.67 -0.40 -2.50
C LEU A 81 10.65 0.90 -1.70
N LEU A 82 11.82 1.36 -1.27
CA LEU A 82 11.98 2.58 -0.50
C LEU A 82 13.00 3.48 -1.19
N GLU A 83 12.59 4.71 -1.49
CA GLU A 83 13.46 5.73 -2.09
C GLU A 83 14.25 5.24 -3.33
N GLY A 84 13.63 4.40 -4.15
CA GLY A 84 14.26 3.80 -5.31
C GLY A 84 15.14 2.59 -5.03
N ALA A 85 15.32 2.19 -3.79
CA ALA A 85 16.02 0.97 -3.40
C ALA A 85 15.03 -0.19 -3.25
N LEU A 86 15.11 -1.16 -4.15
CA LEU A 86 14.33 -2.38 -4.09
C LEU A 86 15.04 -3.43 -3.24
N LEU A 87 14.39 -3.82 -2.16
CA LEU A 87 14.86 -4.87 -1.27
C LEU A 87 14.29 -6.22 -1.70
N VAL A 88 15.18 -7.16 -2.00
CA VAL A 88 14.82 -8.50 -2.48
C VAL A 88 15.39 -9.54 -1.52
N GLN A 89 14.53 -10.39 -1.00
CA GLN A 89 14.92 -11.53 -0.19
C GLN A 89 15.25 -12.73 -1.08
N CYS A 90 16.36 -13.37 -0.80
CA CYS A 90 16.77 -14.59 -1.49
C CYS A 90 16.58 -15.82 -0.59
N SER A 91 16.37 -16.97 -1.19
CA SER A 91 16.21 -18.25 -0.48
C SER A 91 17.48 -18.70 0.25
N SER A 92 18.64 -18.25 -0.21
CA SER A 92 19.94 -18.52 0.41
C SER A 92 20.89 -17.36 0.24
N THR A 93 21.94 -17.32 1.10
CA THR A 93 23.02 -16.34 1.00
C THR A 93 23.85 -16.52 -0.28
N ALA A 94 23.97 -17.74 -0.78
CA ALA A 94 24.64 -18.02 -2.06
C ALA A 94 23.90 -17.33 -3.23
N TRP A 95 22.58 -17.43 -3.27
CA TRP A 95 21.76 -16.70 -4.23
C TRP A 95 21.90 -15.19 -4.11
N ALA A 96 21.89 -14.66 -2.90
CA ALA A 96 22.08 -13.22 -2.66
C ALA A 96 23.42 -12.74 -3.21
N THR A 97 24.50 -13.49 -3.00
CA THR A 97 25.83 -13.16 -3.52
C THR A 97 25.89 -13.21 -5.05
N GLN A 98 25.35 -14.25 -5.65
CA GLN A 98 25.32 -14.41 -7.10
C GLN A 98 24.49 -13.30 -7.78
N LEU A 99 23.32 -12.99 -7.22
CA LEU A 99 22.45 -11.96 -7.77
C LEU A 99 23.01 -10.55 -7.58
N THR A 100 23.79 -10.32 -6.54
CA THR A 100 24.52 -9.07 -6.37
C THR A 100 25.55 -8.86 -7.49
N ALA A 101 26.21 -9.94 -7.92
CA ALA A 101 27.17 -9.86 -9.02
C ALA A 101 26.51 -9.49 -10.36
N VAL A 102 25.30 -9.96 -10.64
CA VAL A 102 24.53 -9.64 -11.85
C VAL A 102 23.50 -8.54 -11.60
N GLY A 103 23.59 -7.85 -10.49
CA GLY A 103 22.61 -6.86 -10.04
C GLY A 103 22.37 -5.71 -11.03
N LEU A 104 23.38 -5.29 -11.78
CA LEU A 104 23.24 -4.23 -12.77
C LEU A 104 22.37 -4.66 -13.95
N ASP A 105 22.53 -5.89 -14.44
CA ASP A 105 21.73 -6.42 -15.55
C ASP A 105 20.27 -6.60 -15.13
N LEU A 106 20.06 -7.08 -13.89
CA LEU A 106 18.73 -7.19 -13.30
C LEU A 106 18.10 -5.81 -13.09
N LEU A 107 18.88 -4.83 -12.64
CA LEU A 107 18.39 -3.45 -12.48
C LEU A 107 17.92 -2.88 -13.81
N HIS A 108 18.67 -3.07 -14.88
CA HIS A 108 18.27 -2.65 -16.22
C HIS A 108 16.96 -3.34 -16.67
N SER A 109 16.82 -4.63 -16.40
CA SER A 109 15.60 -5.38 -16.73
C SER A 109 14.39 -4.86 -15.96
N VAL A 110 14.57 -4.56 -14.67
CA VAL A 110 13.51 -3.98 -13.81
C VAL A 110 13.14 -2.58 -14.28
N GLN A 111 14.11 -1.71 -14.56
CA GLN A 111 13.86 -0.35 -15.04
C GLN A 111 13.18 -0.34 -16.40
N LYS A 112 13.52 -1.25 -17.27
CA LYS A 112 12.88 -1.39 -18.58
C LYS A 112 11.43 -1.86 -18.49
N SER A 113 11.16 -2.76 -17.57
CA SER A 113 9.83 -3.37 -17.41
C SER A 113 8.89 -2.54 -16.53
N ALA A 114 9.42 -1.81 -15.57
CA ALA A 114 8.67 -0.98 -14.63
C ALA A 114 9.34 0.39 -14.41
N PRO A 115 9.34 1.26 -15.43
CA PRO A 115 9.97 2.59 -15.32
C PRO A 115 9.27 3.46 -14.26
N ASP A 116 7.97 3.29 -14.07
CA ASP A 116 7.16 4.06 -13.13
C ASP A 116 7.49 3.77 -11.66
N ALA A 117 8.07 2.61 -11.38
CA ALA A 117 8.48 2.23 -10.03
C ALA A 117 9.73 3.01 -9.55
N GLY A 118 10.47 3.65 -10.45
CA GLY A 118 11.62 4.49 -10.11
C GLY A 118 12.75 3.75 -9.40
N VAL A 119 12.97 2.47 -9.72
CA VAL A 119 14.01 1.64 -9.09
C VAL A 119 15.38 2.14 -9.51
N GLN A 120 16.20 2.51 -8.54
CA GLN A 120 17.57 3.00 -8.74
C GLN A 120 18.63 2.00 -8.31
N SER A 121 18.29 1.15 -7.35
CA SER A 121 19.21 0.14 -6.83
C SER A 121 18.48 -1.12 -6.41
N LEU A 122 19.21 -2.24 -6.45
CA LEU A 122 18.75 -3.55 -5.97
C LEU A 122 19.62 -3.98 -4.80
N ASN A 123 18.95 -4.36 -3.70
CA ASN A 123 19.59 -4.89 -2.51
C ASN A 123 19.13 -6.32 -2.28
N PHE A 124 20.04 -7.26 -2.35
CA PHE A 124 19.75 -8.67 -2.11
C PHE A 124 20.14 -9.07 -0.70
N ILE A 125 19.19 -9.67 0.01
CA ILE A 125 19.41 -10.17 1.37
C ILE A 125 19.17 -11.68 1.40
N GLY A 126 19.94 -12.39 2.24
CA GLY A 126 19.71 -13.81 2.48
C GLY A 126 18.47 -14.07 3.34
N PRO A 127 18.15 -15.33 3.60
CA PRO A 127 17.01 -15.68 4.44
C PRO A 127 17.17 -15.12 5.85
N GLN A 128 16.17 -14.38 6.31
CA GLN A 128 16.18 -13.87 7.68
C GLN A 128 15.69 -14.95 8.63
N ALA A 129 16.45 -15.20 9.69
CA ALA A 129 15.98 -16.05 10.78
C ALA A 129 14.77 -15.40 11.46
N PRO A 130 13.75 -16.18 11.84
CA PRO A 130 12.60 -15.66 12.56
C PRO A 130 13.03 -14.84 13.78
N SER A 131 12.37 -13.73 14.03
CA SER A 131 12.72 -12.77 15.08
C SER A 131 12.76 -13.39 16.50
N TRP A 132 11.99 -14.44 16.74
CA TRP A 132 11.98 -15.17 18.01
C TRP A 132 13.33 -15.84 18.36
N LYS A 133 14.13 -16.18 17.34
CA LYS A 133 15.49 -16.74 17.57
C LYS A 133 16.49 -15.69 18.03
N ARG A 134 16.19 -14.41 17.90
CA ARG A 134 17.07 -13.32 18.36
C ARG A 134 16.93 -13.01 19.86
N GLY A 135 15.83 -13.44 20.50
CA GLY A 135 15.48 -13.08 21.85
C GLY A 135 16.11 -13.93 22.97
N LEU A 136 16.62 -15.08 22.64
CA LEU A 136 17.20 -16.02 23.62
C LEU A 136 18.69 -16.23 23.40
N ARG A 137 19.46 -15.14 23.45
CA ARG A 137 20.86 -15.28 23.80
C ARG A 137 20.91 -15.47 25.29
N THR A 138 21.03 -16.72 25.69
CA THR A 138 21.39 -17.09 27.06
C THR A 138 22.63 -16.33 27.42
N ILE A 139 22.53 -15.42 28.35
CA ILE A 139 23.66 -14.79 29.00
C ILE A 139 24.33 -15.92 29.78
N LYS A 140 25.52 -16.29 29.36
CA LYS A 140 26.35 -17.14 30.18
C LYS A 140 26.95 -16.32 31.32
#